data_deefd072d4ccbfdd768030134419ee88
#
_entry.id   deefd072d4ccbfdd768030134419ee88
#
_cell.length_a   1.000
_cell.length_b   1.000
_cell.length_c   1.000
_cell.angle_alpha   90.00
_cell.angle_beta   90.00
_cell.angle_gamma   90.00
#
_symmetry.space_group_name_H-M   'P 1'
#
loop_
_entity.id
_entity.type
_entity.pdbx_description
1 polymer ?
#
loop_
_entity_poly.entity_id
_entity_poly.type
_entity_poly.pdbx_seq_one_letter_code
_entity_poly.pdbx_strand_id
1 'polypeptide(L)'
;MNFGLNDDQQMLRDTFARFLDENSSMARVRKAQESGGFDRELWQGLAELGTFAMRLGDSAGGLGMGTIDAALVMEEAGRTLASGPIAEALVAARLLGDLHADGVLVEAVTSGAKVATLAFRDVAMQPVQWLSGGAHADVVVARRGNDVVALSLSAADRKAEENLASNGIGEVDLGKAEATVLGSGQAALDLFAGGLEEWKLLTAAALNGLSREALRLAAAYACERVAFGVPIGTFQGLSHPMANFITEVEGGRLFTWKVIHEIAHGDP
;
A
#
# COMPACT_ATOMS: atom_id res chain seq x y z
N MET A 1 -2.57 -25.78 8.12
CA MET A 1 -2.46 -24.54 7.30
C MET A 1 -1.35 -24.77 6.28
N ASN A 2 -1.61 -24.57 5.00
CA ASN A 2 -0.57 -24.64 3.96
C ASN A 2 -0.16 -23.19 3.63
N PHE A 3 1.09 -22.83 3.91
CA PHE A 3 1.65 -21.52 3.60
C PHE A 3 2.28 -21.45 2.19
N GLY A 4 2.12 -22.50 1.38
CA GLY A 4 2.55 -22.45 -0.02
C GLY A 4 1.58 -21.64 -0.87
N LEU A 5 2.12 -20.83 -1.79
CA LEU A 5 1.33 -20.15 -2.81
C LEU A 5 0.79 -21.18 -3.81
N ASN A 6 -0.42 -20.96 -4.29
CA ASN A 6 -0.93 -21.69 -5.46
C ASN A 6 -0.30 -21.13 -6.76
N ASP A 7 -0.54 -21.80 -7.90
CA ASP A 7 0.07 -21.43 -9.18
C ASP A 7 -0.32 -20.02 -9.63
N ASP A 8 -1.58 -19.61 -9.42
CA ASP A 8 -2.08 -18.27 -9.76
C ASP A 8 -1.40 -17.18 -8.90
N GLN A 9 -1.27 -17.42 -7.61
CA GLN A 9 -0.58 -16.52 -6.67
C GLN A 9 0.92 -16.41 -6.99
N GLN A 10 1.54 -17.53 -7.37
CA GLN A 10 2.93 -17.51 -7.81
C GLN A 10 3.09 -16.69 -9.08
N MET A 11 2.20 -16.87 -10.08
CA MET A 11 2.22 -16.12 -11.33
C MET A 11 1.96 -14.62 -11.09
N LEU A 12 1.01 -14.29 -10.22
CA LEU A 12 0.73 -12.92 -9.81
C LEU A 12 1.99 -12.26 -9.24
N ARG A 13 2.60 -12.88 -8.22
CA ARG A 13 3.82 -12.36 -7.59
C ARG A 13 4.94 -12.16 -8.61
N ASP A 14 5.20 -13.15 -9.46
CA ASP A 14 6.29 -13.10 -10.43
C ASP A 14 6.04 -12.02 -11.51
N THR A 15 4.78 -11.77 -11.86
CA THR A 15 4.39 -10.69 -12.78
C THR A 15 4.67 -9.32 -12.17
N PHE A 16 4.22 -9.08 -10.93
CA PHE A 16 4.46 -7.82 -10.25
C PHE A 16 5.93 -7.61 -9.89
N ALA A 17 6.65 -8.68 -9.50
CA ALA A 17 8.09 -8.60 -9.27
C ALA A 17 8.84 -8.10 -10.50
N ARG A 18 8.57 -8.69 -11.68
CA ARG A 18 9.19 -8.29 -12.94
C ARG A 18 8.84 -6.85 -13.30
N PHE A 19 7.54 -6.50 -13.26
CA PHE A 19 7.10 -5.15 -13.57
C PHE A 19 7.78 -4.10 -12.68
N LEU A 20 7.85 -4.35 -11.37
CA LEU A 20 8.44 -3.43 -10.40
C LEU A 20 9.97 -3.37 -10.51
N ASP A 21 10.65 -4.47 -10.84
CA ASP A 21 12.09 -4.46 -11.12
C ASP A 21 12.43 -3.55 -12.31
N GLU A 22 11.59 -3.57 -13.34
CA GLU A 22 11.77 -2.74 -14.53
C GLU A 22 11.37 -1.27 -14.30
N ASN A 23 10.32 -1.02 -13.48
CA ASN A 23 9.67 0.29 -13.37
C ASN A 23 9.85 1.00 -12.03
N SER A 24 10.49 0.40 -11.01
CA SER A 24 10.73 1.01 -9.70
C SER A 24 12.19 0.85 -9.24
N SER A 25 13.14 1.20 -10.11
CA SER A 25 14.56 1.21 -9.72
C SER A 25 14.85 2.31 -8.68
N MET A 26 15.90 2.12 -7.86
CA MET A 26 16.32 3.12 -6.87
C MET A 26 16.61 4.51 -7.47
N ALA A 27 17.07 4.57 -8.72
CA ALA A 27 17.24 5.85 -9.43
C ALA A 27 15.89 6.51 -9.71
N ARG A 28 14.89 5.74 -10.09
CA ARG A 28 13.54 6.22 -10.37
C ARG A 28 12.82 6.65 -9.09
N VAL A 29 12.98 5.90 -8.01
CA VAL A 29 12.45 6.26 -6.67
C VAL A 29 13.02 7.60 -6.20
N ARG A 30 14.34 7.82 -6.34
CA ARG A 30 14.97 9.10 -5.99
C ARG A 30 14.49 10.24 -6.88
N LYS A 31 14.27 9.99 -8.17
CA LYS A 31 13.69 10.97 -9.08
C LYS A 31 12.24 11.33 -8.72
N ALA A 32 11.44 10.35 -8.28
CA ALA A 32 10.07 10.59 -7.83
C ALA A 32 10.02 11.53 -6.61
N GLN A 33 11.04 11.52 -5.74
CA GLN A 33 11.16 12.46 -4.62
C GLN A 33 11.14 13.92 -5.10
N GLU A 34 11.78 14.22 -6.23
CA GLU A 34 11.79 15.57 -6.83
C GLU A 34 10.39 16.01 -7.30
N SER A 35 9.50 15.04 -7.52
CA SER A 35 8.09 15.23 -7.90
C SER A 35 7.13 15.04 -6.72
N GLY A 36 7.57 15.28 -5.50
CA GLY A 36 6.76 15.13 -4.29
C GLY A 36 6.45 13.69 -3.89
N GLY A 37 7.31 12.75 -4.24
CA GLY A 37 7.19 11.34 -3.83
C GLY A 37 6.16 10.53 -4.64
N PHE A 38 5.86 10.94 -5.89
CA PHE A 38 4.91 10.26 -6.76
C PHE A 38 5.44 10.09 -8.18
N ASP A 39 5.32 8.86 -8.70
CA ASP A 39 5.66 8.50 -10.07
C ASP A 39 4.39 8.18 -10.86
N ARG A 40 3.95 9.10 -11.72
CA ARG A 40 2.71 8.97 -12.50
C ARG A 40 2.76 7.80 -13.50
N GLU A 41 3.91 7.52 -14.12
CA GLU A 41 4.03 6.42 -15.08
C GLU A 41 3.98 5.07 -14.38
N LEU A 42 4.66 4.93 -13.22
CA LEU A 42 4.56 3.74 -12.38
C LEU A 42 3.12 3.50 -11.93
N TRP A 43 2.44 4.57 -11.47
CA TRP A 43 1.05 4.52 -11.05
C TRP A 43 0.12 4.03 -12.15
N GLN A 44 0.28 4.58 -13.35
CA GLN A 44 -0.51 4.17 -14.51
C GLN A 44 -0.25 2.71 -14.90
N GLY A 45 1.01 2.28 -14.92
CA GLY A 45 1.36 0.88 -15.19
C GLY A 45 0.81 -0.10 -14.14
N LEU A 46 0.78 0.30 -12.86
CA LEU A 46 0.11 -0.51 -11.82
C LEU A 46 -1.40 -0.61 -12.07
N ALA A 47 -2.04 0.49 -12.49
CA ALA A 47 -3.47 0.48 -12.84
C ALA A 47 -3.75 -0.44 -14.03
N GLU A 48 -2.91 -0.41 -15.09
CA GLU A 48 -3.01 -1.27 -16.27
C GLU A 48 -2.85 -2.76 -15.93
N LEU A 49 -2.08 -3.09 -14.90
CA LEU A 49 -1.99 -4.44 -14.33
C LEU A 49 -3.19 -4.82 -13.44
N GLY A 50 -4.17 -3.93 -13.30
CA GLY A 50 -5.37 -4.17 -12.50
C GLY A 50 -5.18 -4.02 -10.99
N THR A 51 -4.08 -3.43 -10.52
CA THR A 51 -3.76 -3.30 -9.09
C THR A 51 -4.92 -2.70 -8.30
N PHE A 52 -5.47 -1.58 -8.73
CA PHE A 52 -6.50 -0.87 -7.99
C PHE A 52 -7.90 -1.49 -8.14
N ALA A 53 -8.10 -2.42 -9.10
CA ALA A 53 -9.33 -3.16 -9.26
C ALA A 53 -9.31 -4.54 -8.57
N MET A 54 -8.14 -5.01 -8.09
CA MET A 54 -7.98 -6.40 -7.64
C MET A 54 -8.86 -6.74 -6.42
N ARG A 55 -9.03 -5.81 -5.48
CA ARG A 55 -9.84 -6.01 -4.27
C ARG A 55 -11.31 -5.64 -4.44
N LEU A 56 -11.67 -5.03 -5.56
CA LEU A 56 -13.04 -4.68 -5.89
C LEU A 56 -13.80 -5.95 -6.33
N GLY A 57 -15.06 -6.10 -5.88
CA GLY A 57 -15.89 -7.24 -6.27
C GLY A 57 -16.32 -7.19 -7.75
N ASP A 58 -16.61 -8.35 -8.34
CA ASP A 58 -17.02 -8.49 -9.76
C ASP A 58 -18.23 -7.62 -10.10
N SER A 59 -19.19 -7.49 -9.19
CA SER A 59 -20.39 -6.67 -9.36
C SER A 59 -20.10 -5.18 -9.54
N ALA A 60 -18.94 -4.72 -9.07
CA ALA A 60 -18.48 -3.34 -9.21
C ALA A 60 -17.39 -3.20 -10.29
N GLY A 61 -17.21 -4.22 -11.13
CA GLY A 61 -16.22 -4.20 -12.22
C GLY A 61 -14.79 -4.52 -11.80
N GLY A 62 -14.60 -5.15 -10.64
CA GLY A 62 -13.30 -5.55 -10.12
C GLY A 62 -12.90 -6.98 -10.45
N LEU A 63 -11.80 -7.44 -9.84
CA LEU A 63 -11.25 -8.78 -10.05
C LEU A 63 -11.60 -9.76 -8.92
N GLY A 64 -12.25 -9.32 -7.84
CA GLY A 64 -12.67 -10.17 -6.72
C GLY A 64 -11.56 -10.91 -5.99
N MET A 65 -10.31 -10.46 -6.11
CA MET A 65 -9.14 -11.15 -5.56
C MET A 65 -9.08 -11.04 -4.03
N GLY A 66 -8.40 -11.98 -3.38
CA GLY A 66 -8.26 -12.05 -1.93
C GLY A 66 -7.28 -11.00 -1.34
N THR A 67 -7.36 -10.78 -0.02
CA THR A 67 -6.39 -9.89 0.67
C THR A 67 -4.96 -10.44 0.58
N ILE A 68 -4.80 -11.78 0.50
CA ILE A 68 -3.49 -12.39 0.32
C ILE A 68 -2.86 -12.02 -1.03
N ASP A 69 -3.66 -11.94 -2.09
CA ASP A 69 -3.18 -11.56 -3.42
C ASP A 69 -2.69 -10.11 -3.43
N ALA A 70 -3.46 -9.20 -2.82
CA ALA A 70 -3.03 -7.83 -2.63
C ALA A 70 -1.78 -7.71 -1.73
N ALA A 71 -1.64 -8.55 -0.70
CA ALA A 71 -0.46 -8.57 0.15
C ALA A 71 0.79 -9.03 -0.62
N LEU A 72 0.69 -9.98 -1.54
CA LEU A 72 1.81 -10.38 -2.41
C LEU A 72 2.28 -9.22 -3.29
N VAL A 73 1.36 -8.45 -3.86
CA VAL A 73 1.68 -7.23 -4.63
C VAL A 73 2.34 -6.20 -3.73
N MET A 74 1.85 -6.01 -2.51
CA MET A 74 2.43 -5.05 -1.56
C MET A 74 3.80 -5.48 -1.05
N GLU A 75 4.09 -6.78 -0.89
CA GLU A 75 5.45 -7.26 -0.59
C GLU A 75 6.43 -6.84 -1.67
N GLU A 76 6.06 -6.97 -2.95
CA GLU A 76 6.92 -6.55 -4.06
C GLU A 76 7.01 -5.02 -4.20
N ALA A 77 5.92 -4.29 -3.96
CA ALA A 77 5.93 -2.83 -3.92
C ALA A 77 6.85 -2.29 -2.81
N GLY A 78 6.81 -2.90 -1.63
CA GLY A 78 7.72 -2.56 -0.51
C GLY A 78 9.17 -2.90 -0.82
N ARG A 79 9.43 -4.06 -1.45
CA ARG A 79 10.78 -4.48 -1.85
C ARG A 79 11.46 -3.46 -2.75
N THR A 80 10.72 -2.84 -3.65
CA THR A 80 11.25 -1.87 -4.64
C THR A 80 11.03 -0.41 -4.24
N LEU A 81 10.43 -0.14 -3.08
CA LEU A 81 10.04 1.21 -2.64
C LEU A 81 9.15 1.90 -3.68
N ALA A 82 8.20 1.18 -4.26
CA ALA A 82 7.29 1.70 -5.27
C ALA A 82 6.58 2.97 -4.79
N SER A 83 6.70 4.06 -5.56
CA SER A 83 6.24 5.39 -5.16
C SER A 83 4.74 5.54 -5.37
N GLY A 84 4.03 5.98 -4.33
CA GLY A 84 2.59 6.26 -4.35
C GLY A 84 1.81 5.58 -3.22
N PRO A 85 0.58 6.02 -2.96
CA PRO A 85 -0.27 5.48 -1.90
C PRO A 85 -0.99 4.19 -2.35
N ILE A 86 -0.22 3.13 -2.66
CA ILE A 86 -0.75 1.90 -3.30
C ILE A 86 -1.72 1.17 -2.36
N ALA A 87 -1.34 0.97 -1.10
CA ALA A 87 -2.19 0.29 -0.11
C ALA A 87 -3.47 1.08 0.16
N GLU A 88 -3.35 2.40 0.28
CA GLU A 88 -4.48 3.30 0.48
C GLU A 88 -5.47 3.24 -0.69
N ALA A 89 -4.95 3.28 -1.92
CA ALA A 89 -5.79 3.24 -3.12
C ALA A 89 -6.48 1.89 -3.32
N LEU A 90 -5.80 0.78 -3.03
CA LEU A 90 -6.39 -0.56 -3.02
C LEU A 90 -7.62 -0.63 -2.11
N VAL A 91 -7.46 -0.17 -0.87
CA VAL A 91 -8.54 -0.19 0.11
C VAL A 91 -9.62 0.85 -0.21
N ALA A 92 -9.24 2.04 -0.66
CA ALA A 92 -10.20 3.07 -1.06
C ALA A 92 -11.07 2.60 -2.24
N ALA A 93 -10.48 1.97 -3.27
CA ALA A 93 -11.23 1.40 -4.39
C ALA A 93 -12.22 0.33 -3.94
N ARG A 94 -11.79 -0.60 -3.06
CA ARG A 94 -12.70 -1.60 -2.47
C ARG A 94 -13.85 -0.95 -1.72
N LEU A 95 -13.57 0.01 -0.82
CA LEU A 95 -14.60 0.71 -0.06
C LEU A 95 -15.58 1.48 -0.94
N LEU A 96 -15.11 2.10 -2.02
CA LEU A 96 -15.98 2.75 -3.01
C LEU A 96 -16.95 1.75 -3.65
N GLY A 97 -16.49 0.55 -3.99
CA GLY A 97 -17.34 -0.51 -4.52
C GLY A 97 -18.31 -1.07 -3.49
N ASP A 98 -17.85 -1.43 -2.30
CA ASP A 98 -18.66 -2.01 -1.23
C ASP A 98 -19.77 -1.05 -0.74
N LEU A 99 -19.51 0.25 -0.82
CA LEU A 99 -20.44 1.33 -0.46
C LEU A 99 -21.22 1.88 -1.66
N HIS A 100 -21.16 1.20 -2.81
CA HIS A 100 -21.92 1.52 -4.03
C HIS A 100 -21.72 2.97 -4.51
N ALA A 101 -20.51 3.47 -4.49
CA ALA A 101 -20.15 4.76 -5.07
C ALA A 101 -20.52 4.82 -6.56
N ASP A 102 -20.62 6.04 -7.12
CA ASP A 102 -20.83 6.24 -8.54
C ASP A 102 -19.79 5.47 -9.37
N GLY A 103 -20.25 4.70 -10.35
CA GLY A 103 -19.40 3.88 -11.22
C GLY A 103 -18.32 4.70 -11.95
N VAL A 104 -18.60 5.96 -12.31
CA VAL A 104 -17.61 6.88 -12.92
C VAL A 104 -16.47 7.16 -11.95
N LEU A 105 -16.74 7.32 -10.65
CA LEU A 105 -15.72 7.52 -9.63
C LEU A 105 -14.90 6.24 -9.45
N VAL A 106 -15.56 5.09 -9.35
CA VAL A 106 -14.91 3.78 -9.21
C VAL A 106 -13.97 3.53 -10.38
N GLU A 107 -14.43 3.71 -11.62
CA GLU A 107 -13.63 3.56 -12.83
C GLU A 107 -12.43 4.52 -12.85
N ALA A 108 -12.63 5.80 -12.48
CA ALA A 108 -11.55 6.78 -12.44
C ALA A 108 -10.45 6.42 -11.43
N VAL A 109 -10.79 5.77 -10.32
CA VAL A 109 -9.83 5.29 -9.31
C VAL A 109 -9.14 4.01 -9.80
N THR A 110 -9.89 3.03 -10.28
CA THR A 110 -9.35 1.73 -10.69
C THR A 110 -8.48 1.82 -11.95
N SER A 111 -8.79 2.73 -12.87
CA SER A 111 -7.95 3.04 -14.04
C SER A 111 -6.71 3.88 -13.74
N GLY A 112 -6.53 4.33 -12.48
CA GLY A 112 -5.42 5.19 -12.08
C GLY A 112 -5.54 6.66 -12.54
N ALA A 113 -6.66 7.04 -13.20
CA ALA A 113 -6.91 8.42 -13.61
C ALA A 113 -7.03 9.36 -12.40
N LYS A 114 -7.63 8.87 -11.30
CA LYS A 114 -7.65 9.55 -9.99
C LYS A 114 -6.86 8.76 -8.95
N VAL A 115 -6.13 9.50 -8.12
CA VAL A 115 -5.43 8.95 -6.96
C VAL A 115 -6.38 8.99 -5.76
N ALA A 116 -6.70 7.83 -5.20
CA ALA A 116 -7.49 7.72 -3.98
C ALA A 116 -6.60 7.43 -2.78
N THR A 117 -6.97 7.96 -1.61
CA THR A 117 -6.33 7.68 -0.33
C THR A 117 -7.36 7.58 0.80
N LEU A 118 -6.90 7.36 2.03
CA LEU A 118 -7.71 7.18 3.22
C LEU A 118 -7.42 8.27 4.25
N ALA A 119 -8.45 8.72 4.97
CA ALA A 119 -8.27 9.48 6.21
C ALA A 119 -8.40 8.55 7.41
N PHE A 120 -7.40 8.54 8.29
CA PHE A 120 -7.33 7.61 9.43
C PHE A 120 -8.09 8.10 10.68
N ARG A 121 -8.49 9.36 10.70
CA ARG A 121 -9.23 9.97 11.80
C ARG A 121 -10.58 10.46 11.32
N ASP A 122 -11.56 10.49 12.24
CA ASP A 122 -12.86 11.07 11.96
C ASP A 122 -12.72 12.55 11.59
N VAL A 123 -13.14 12.91 10.38
CA VAL A 123 -13.04 14.28 9.85
C VAL A 123 -13.87 15.27 10.66
N ALA A 124 -14.96 14.83 11.28
CA ALA A 124 -15.78 15.69 12.14
C ALA A 124 -15.03 16.11 13.42
N MET A 125 -14.07 15.27 13.87
CA MET A 125 -13.29 15.54 15.07
C MET A 125 -11.93 16.16 14.74
N GLN A 126 -11.32 15.75 13.63
CA GLN A 126 -10.01 16.20 13.17
C GLN A 126 -10.04 16.47 11.67
N PRO A 127 -10.49 17.67 11.24
CA PRO A 127 -10.62 18.00 9.83
C PRO A 127 -9.27 18.17 9.12
N VAL A 128 -8.22 18.59 9.80
CA VAL A 128 -6.88 18.71 9.24
C VAL A 128 -6.08 17.48 9.60
N GLN A 129 -5.62 16.75 8.57
CA GLN A 129 -4.90 15.49 8.75
C GLN A 129 -3.69 15.38 7.81
N TRP A 130 -2.69 14.65 8.27
CA TRP A 130 -1.58 14.19 7.43
C TRP A 130 -2.02 12.91 6.72
N LEU A 131 -1.99 12.92 5.39
CA LEU A 131 -2.43 11.80 4.57
C LEU A 131 -1.26 11.23 3.75
N SER A 132 -1.12 9.92 3.76
CA SER A 132 -0.28 9.22 2.79
C SER A 132 -0.84 9.46 1.38
N GLY A 133 0.01 9.89 0.46
CA GLY A 133 -0.41 10.32 -0.87
C GLY A 133 -1.23 11.62 -0.92
N GLY A 134 -1.43 12.32 0.20
CA GLY A 134 -2.24 13.54 0.29
C GLY A 134 -1.80 14.66 -0.66
N ALA A 135 -0.50 14.71 -0.98
CA ALA A 135 0.05 15.65 -1.97
C ALA A 135 -0.48 15.43 -3.40
N HIS A 136 -1.00 14.24 -3.70
CA HIS A 136 -1.41 13.84 -5.05
C HIS A 136 -2.85 13.31 -5.11
N ALA A 137 -3.50 13.12 -3.94
CA ALA A 137 -4.83 12.53 -3.86
C ALA A 137 -5.89 13.43 -4.51
N ASP A 138 -6.73 12.82 -5.35
CA ASP A 138 -7.94 13.43 -5.93
C ASP A 138 -9.16 13.13 -5.08
N VAL A 139 -9.13 12.00 -4.36
CA VAL A 139 -10.26 11.50 -3.56
C VAL A 139 -9.74 10.95 -2.24
N VAL A 140 -10.43 11.29 -1.15
CA VAL A 140 -10.17 10.72 0.18
C VAL A 140 -11.41 10.01 0.67
N VAL A 141 -11.32 8.71 0.94
CA VAL A 141 -12.39 7.97 1.63
C VAL A 141 -12.19 8.14 3.13
N ALA A 142 -13.23 8.61 3.82
CA ALA A 142 -13.13 9.04 5.21
C ALA A 142 -14.39 8.75 6.00
N ARG A 143 -14.25 8.58 7.32
CA ARG A 143 -15.35 8.71 8.27
C ARG A 143 -15.60 10.18 8.58
N ARG A 144 -16.87 10.60 8.58
CA ARG A 144 -17.32 11.91 9.07
C ARG A 144 -18.52 11.70 10.02
N GLY A 145 -18.24 11.61 11.31
CA GLY A 145 -19.26 11.32 12.33
C GLY A 145 -19.90 9.95 12.14
N ASN A 146 -21.18 9.91 11.73
CA ASN A 146 -21.94 8.68 11.50
C ASN A 146 -21.96 8.24 10.02
N ASP A 147 -21.21 8.92 9.16
CA ASP A 147 -21.19 8.69 7.72
C ASP A 147 -19.78 8.26 7.26
N VAL A 148 -19.75 7.46 6.19
CA VAL A 148 -18.56 7.28 5.35
C VAL A 148 -18.75 8.13 4.10
N VAL A 149 -17.73 8.91 3.77
CA VAL A 149 -17.79 9.91 2.70
C VAL A 149 -16.62 9.76 1.75
N ALA A 150 -16.85 10.11 0.47
CA ALA A 150 -15.79 10.43 -0.47
C ALA A 150 -15.62 11.96 -0.51
N LEU A 151 -14.41 12.43 -0.25
CA LEU A 151 -14.04 13.84 -0.26
C LEU A 151 -13.23 14.13 -1.51
N SER A 152 -13.69 15.08 -2.31
CA SER A 152 -12.98 15.52 -3.52
C SER A 152 -11.97 16.60 -3.17
N LEU A 153 -10.72 16.42 -3.61
CA LEU A 153 -9.65 17.40 -3.42
C LEU A 153 -9.32 18.10 -4.74
N SER A 154 -9.18 19.41 -4.66
CA SER A 154 -8.63 20.22 -5.76
C SER A 154 -7.10 20.25 -5.70
N ALA A 155 -6.46 20.71 -6.78
CA ALA A 155 -5.02 20.89 -6.80
C ALA A 155 -4.53 21.93 -5.76
N ALA A 156 -5.39 22.88 -5.36
CA ALA A 156 -5.07 23.89 -4.35
C ALA A 156 -5.04 23.33 -2.92
N ASP A 157 -5.68 22.17 -2.69
CA ASP A 157 -5.75 21.51 -1.38
C ASP A 157 -4.55 20.61 -1.15
N ARG A 158 -3.68 20.43 -2.14
CA ARG A 158 -2.58 19.48 -2.16
C ARG A 158 -1.26 20.19 -2.00
N LYS A 159 -0.52 19.86 -0.94
CA LYS A 159 0.83 20.34 -0.72
C LYS A 159 1.71 19.19 -0.27
N ALA A 160 2.74 18.90 -1.06
CA ALA A 160 3.76 17.94 -0.64
C ALA A 160 4.57 18.53 0.50
N GLU A 161 4.81 17.73 1.53
CA GLU A 161 5.68 18.09 2.64
C GLU A 161 6.96 17.23 2.58
N GLU A 162 8.10 17.88 2.79
CA GLU A 162 9.39 17.18 2.84
C GLU A 162 9.41 16.17 3.98
N ASN A 163 9.82 14.94 3.67
CA ASN A 163 9.88 13.87 4.65
C ASN A 163 11.00 12.87 4.32
N LEU A 164 11.43 12.11 5.34
CA LEU A 164 12.52 11.14 5.20
C LEU A 164 12.15 9.91 4.37
N ALA A 165 10.86 9.62 4.24
CA ALA A 165 10.39 8.47 3.46
C ALA A 165 10.28 8.78 1.96
N SER A 166 10.48 10.03 1.55
CA SER A 166 10.38 10.47 0.16
C SER A 166 9.04 10.10 -0.50
N ASN A 167 7.97 10.05 0.29
CA ASN A 167 6.62 9.76 -0.20
C ASN A 167 5.76 11.03 -0.28
N GLY A 168 4.61 10.95 -0.97
CA GLY A 168 3.70 12.05 -1.20
C GLY A 168 2.81 12.39 0.01
N ILE A 169 3.37 12.51 1.22
CA ILE A 169 2.63 12.97 2.39
C ILE A 169 2.19 14.43 2.17
N GLY A 170 0.94 14.73 2.52
CA GLY A 170 0.40 16.08 2.53
C GLY A 170 -0.46 16.34 3.75
N GLU A 171 -0.38 17.56 4.30
CA GLU A 171 -1.36 18.06 5.28
C GLU A 171 -2.56 18.62 4.50
N VAL A 172 -3.76 18.07 4.78
CA VAL A 172 -4.97 18.38 4.03
C VAL A 172 -6.09 18.80 4.99
N ASP A 173 -6.76 19.92 4.70
CA ASP A 173 -7.98 20.36 5.41
C ASP A 173 -9.22 19.73 4.75
N LEU A 174 -9.57 18.54 5.24
CA LEU A 174 -10.72 17.76 4.78
C LEU A 174 -12.08 18.38 5.17
N GLY A 175 -12.08 19.34 6.12
CA GLY A 175 -13.28 20.03 6.55
C GLY A 175 -13.90 20.90 5.47
N LYS A 176 -13.09 21.38 4.51
CA LYS A 176 -13.50 22.23 3.39
C LYS A 176 -13.81 21.46 2.11
N ALA A 177 -13.41 20.17 2.03
CA ALA A 177 -13.57 19.38 0.84
C ALA A 177 -15.05 19.08 0.54
N GLU A 178 -15.41 19.07 -0.75
CA GLU A 178 -16.70 18.62 -1.20
C GLU A 178 -16.89 17.14 -0.85
N ALA A 179 -18.01 16.81 -0.21
CA ALA A 179 -18.29 15.48 0.30
C ALA A 179 -19.47 14.84 -0.40
N THR A 180 -19.28 13.61 -0.85
CA THR A 180 -20.37 12.71 -1.24
C THR A 180 -20.52 11.63 -0.18
N VAL A 181 -21.71 11.48 0.39
CA VAL A 181 -22.00 10.41 1.36
C VAL A 181 -22.08 9.08 0.62
N LEU A 182 -21.24 8.12 1.01
CA LEU A 182 -21.21 6.76 0.47
C LEU A 182 -22.13 5.82 1.25
N GLY A 183 -22.22 6.02 2.56
CA GLY A 183 -23.09 5.25 3.43
C GLY A 183 -23.18 5.86 4.82
N SER A 184 -24.23 5.50 5.58
CA SER A 184 -24.50 6.03 6.91
C SER A 184 -24.80 4.91 7.91
N GLY A 185 -24.51 5.17 9.18
CA GLY A 185 -24.79 4.27 10.29
C GLY A 185 -23.77 3.14 10.45
N GLN A 186 -24.05 2.24 11.40
CA GLN A 186 -23.08 1.27 11.89
C GLN A 186 -22.51 0.37 10.78
N ALA A 187 -23.36 -0.12 9.87
CA ALA A 187 -22.92 -1.00 8.79
C ALA A 187 -21.85 -0.35 7.87
N ALA A 188 -22.04 0.92 7.51
CA ALA A 188 -21.05 1.65 6.72
C ALA A 188 -19.76 1.91 7.52
N LEU A 189 -19.89 2.24 8.81
CA LEU A 189 -18.74 2.43 9.69
C LEU A 189 -17.95 1.14 9.90
N ASP A 190 -18.61 -0.02 10.00
CA ASP A 190 -17.96 -1.33 10.11
C ASP A 190 -17.17 -1.69 8.83
N LEU A 191 -17.74 -1.41 7.64
CA LEU A 191 -17.03 -1.56 6.38
C LEU A 191 -15.78 -0.68 6.33
N PHE A 192 -15.89 0.58 6.73
CA PHE A 192 -14.75 1.50 6.77
C PHE A 192 -13.68 1.04 7.78
N ALA A 193 -14.09 0.62 8.98
CA ALA A 193 -13.18 0.09 9.99
C ALA A 193 -12.45 -1.17 9.48
N GLY A 194 -13.17 -2.10 8.85
CA GLY A 194 -12.57 -3.27 8.18
C GLY A 194 -11.58 -2.89 7.08
N GLY A 195 -11.85 -1.79 6.35
CA GLY A 195 -10.89 -1.22 5.39
C GLY A 195 -9.60 -0.75 6.05
N LEU A 196 -9.68 -0.10 7.20
CA LEU A 196 -8.49 0.33 7.93
C LEU A 196 -7.66 -0.86 8.46
N GLU A 197 -8.31 -1.95 8.88
CA GLU A 197 -7.60 -3.17 9.26
C GLU A 197 -6.92 -3.82 8.05
N GLU A 198 -7.58 -3.89 6.89
CA GLU A 198 -6.95 -4.34 5.65
C GLU A 198 -5.75 -3.47 5.26
N TRP A 199 -5.87 -2.15 5.33
CA TRP A 199 -4.75 -1.24 5.08
C TRP A 199 -3.53 -1.55 5.98
N LYS A 200 -3.74 -1.85 7.27
CA LYS A 200 -2.65 -2.25 8.18
C LYS A 200 -1.95 -3.53 7.70
N LEU A 201 -2.72 -4.53 7.26
CA LEU A 201 -2.16 -5.79 6.75
C LEU A 201 -1.37 -5.57 5.45
N LEU A 202 -1.88 -4.78 4.52
CA LEU A 202 -1.19 -4.44 3.28
C LEU A 202 0.10 -3.62 3.55
N THR A 203 0.06 -2.71 4.51
CA THR A 203 1.25 -1.96 4.94
C THR A 203 2.27 -2.88 5.62
N ALA A 204 1.83 -3.82 6.45
CA ALA A 204 2.73 -4.83 7.04
C ALA A 204 3.39 -5.70 5.96
N ALA A 205 2.65 -6.10 4.92
CA ALA A 205 3.20 -6.83 3.78
C ALA A 205 4.28 -6.01 3.04
N ALA A 206 4.03 -4.72 2.80
CA ALA A 206 5.03 -3.83 2.20
C ALA A 206 6.30 -3.71 3.08
N LEU A 207 6.15 -3.58 4.39
CA LEU A 207 7.27 -3.53 5.34
C LEU A 207 8.07 -4.85 5.36
N ASN A 208 7.41 -6.00 5.22
CA ASN A 208 8.07 -7.30 5.09
C ASN A 208 8.93 -7.34 3.81
N GLY A 209 8.40 -6.90 2.67
CA GLY A 209 9.14 -6.80 1.41
C GLY A 209 10.35 -5.89 1.51
N LEU A 210 10.16 -4.70 2.08
CA LEU A 210 11.24 -3.72 2.34
C LEU A 210 12.34 -4.31 3.23
N SER A 211 11.96 -4.94 4.34
CA SER A 211 12.90 -5.50 5.32
C SER A 211 13.72 -6.64 4.71
N ARG A 212 13.07 -7.51 3.92
CA ARG A 212 13.72 -8.60 3.19
C ARG A 212 14.78 -8.07 2.20
N GLU A 213 14.44 -7.04 1.44
CA GLU A 213 15.37 -6.45 0.47
C GLU A 213 16.52 -5.71 1.16
N ALA A 214 16.25 -4.95 2.21
CA ALA A 214 17.30 -4.29 3.00
C ALA A 214 18.32 -5.29 3.55
N LEU A 215 17.83 -6.43 4.09
CA LEU A 215 18.69 -7.50 4.59
C LEU A 215 19.49 -8.17 3.46
N ARG A 216 18.84 -8.43 2.31
CA ARG A 216 19.51 -9.00 1.12
C ARG A 216 20.67 -8.12 0.65
N LEU A 217 20.43 -6.81 0.57
CA LEU A 217 21.47 -5.83 0.19
C LEU A 217 22.61 -5.78 1.21
N ALA A 218 22.30 -5.78 2.49
CA ALA A 218 23.29 -5.80 3.56
C ALA A 218 24.14 -7.07 3.52
N ALA A 219 23.51 -8.24 3.32
CA ALA A 219 24.22 -9.53 3.22
C ALA A 219 25.11 -9.58 1.97
N ALA A 220 24.61 -9.13 0.82
CA ALA A 220 25.42 -9.06 -0.41
C ALA A 220 26.64 -8.17 -0.21
N TYR A 221 26.47 -6.97 0.34
CA TYR A 221 27.57 -6.06 0.65
C TYR A 221 28.58 -6.68 1.62
N ALA A 222 28.12 -7.40 2.63
CA ALA A 222 28.99 -8.07 3.60
C ALA A 222 29.83 -9.19 2.98
N CYS A 223 29.36 -9.81 1.90
CA CYS A 223 30.14 -10.80 1.14
C CYS A 223 31.20 -10.18 0.23
N GLU A 224 30.97 -8.96 -0.26
CA GLU A 224 31.86 -8.28 -1.23
C GLU A 224 32.87 -7.37 -0.54
N ARG A 225 32.47 -6.68 0.53
CA ARG A 225 33.34 -5.72 1.22
C ARG A 225 34.43 -6.42 2.00
N VAL A 226 35.69 -6.12 1.66
CA VAL A 226 36.86 -6.65 2.36
C VAL A 226 37.36 -5.62 3.38
N ALA A 227 37.61 -6.06 4.62
CA ALA A 227 38.34 -5.35 5.65
C ALA A 227 39.21 -6.35 6.44
N PHE A 228 40.35 -5.93 6.89
CA PHE A 228 41.35 -6.81 7.57
C PHE A 228 41.72 -8.07 6.77
N GLY A 229 41.68 -7.98 5.43
CA GLY A 229 42.10 -9.05 4.53
C GLY A 229 41.02 -10.12 4.22
N VAL A 230 39.82 -10.01 4.77
CA VAL A 230 38.68 -10.94 4.57
C VAL A 230 37.38 -10.20 4.30
N PRO A 231 36.38 -10.86 3.66
CA PRO A 231 35.02 -10.29 3.59
C PRO A 231 34.44 -10.00 4.98
N ILE A 232 33.79 -8.85 5.15
CA ILE A 232 33.31 -8.43 6.47
C ILE A 232 32.21 -9.35 7.01
N GLY A 233 31.47 -10.09 6.17
CA GLY A 233 30.50 -11.10 6.56
C GLY A 233 31.08 -12.29 7.32
N THR A 234 32.42 -12.48 7.32
CA THR A 234 33.08 -13.50 8.14
C THR A 234 33.13 -13.12 9.62
N PHE A 235 32.95 -11.85 9.94
CA PHE A 235 32.94 -11.40 11.33
C PHE A 235 31.58 -11.68 11.99
N GLN A 236 31.59 -12.40 13.11
CA GLN A 236 30.38 -12.77 13.85
C GLN A 236 29.57 -11.56 14.31
N GLY A 237 30.21 -10.43 14.56
CA GLY A 237 29.53 -9.15 14.89
C GLY A 237 28.59 -8.63 13.79
N LEU A 238 28.72 -9.12 12.54
CA LEU A 238 27.85 -8.81 11.41
C LEU A 238 26.96 -10.01 11.02
N SER A 239 27.53 -11.21 10.91
CA SER A 239 26.80 -12.39 10.43
C SER A 239 25.70 -12.85 11.42
N HIS A 240 25.96 -12.80 12.74
CA HIS A 240 24.95 -13.22 13.74
C HIS A 240 23.73 -12.31 13.78
N PRO A 241 23.84 -10.95 13.82
CA PRO A 241 22.67 -10.08 13.68
C PRO A 241 21.89 -10.31 12.40
N MET A 242 22.55 -10.52 11.25
CA MET A 242 21.85 -10.82 9.98
C MET A 242 21.09 -12.13 10.04
N ALA A 243 21.65 -13.18 10.69
CA ALA A 243 20.96 -14.46 10.90
C ALA A 243 19.72 -14.31 11.81
N ASN A 244 19.77 -13.44 12.82
CA ASN A 244 18.61 -13.12 13.63
C ASN A 244 17.56 -12.36 12.84
N PHE A 245 17.96 -11.32 12.08
CA PHE A 245 17.04 -10.50 11.30
C PHE A 245 16.28 -11.31 10.23
N ILE A 246 16.93 -12.28 9.54
CA ILE A 246 16.20 -13.09 8.57
C ILE A 246 15.08 -13.90 9.24
N THR A 247 15.31 -14.38 10.46
CA THR A 247 14.29 -15.10 11.23
C THR A 247 13.11 -14.18 11.59
N GLU A 248 13.39 -12.95 12.00
CA GLU A 248 12.35 -11.94 12.31
C GLU A 248 11.56 -11.54 11.07
N VAL A 249 12.23 -11.30 9.94
CA VAL A 249 11.60 -10.92 8.66
C VAL A 249 10.69 -12.05 8.15
N GLU A 250 11.15 -13.30 8.13
CA GLU A 250 10.33 -14.43 7.70
C GLU A 250 9.19 -14.71 8.71
N GLY A 251 9.46 -14.57 10.01
CA GLY A 251 8.44 -14.65 11.04
C GLY A 251 7.34 -13.60 10.88
N GLY A 252 7.71 -12.34 10.59
CA GLY A 252 6.78 -11.24 10.32
C GLY A 252 5.92 -11.51 9.09
N ARG A 253 6.53 -12.01 8.00
CA ARG A 253 5.82 -12.38 6.77
C ARG A 253 4.78 -13.49 7.02
N LEU A 254 5.20 -14.59 7.63
CA LEU A 254 4.31 -15.70 7.93
C LEU A 254 3.19 -15.30 8.90
N PHE A 255 3.48 -14.42 9.86
CA PHE A 255 2.47 -13.90 10.77
C PHE A 255 1.43 -13.03 10.05
N THR A 256 1.87 -12.16 9.14
CA THR A 256 0.97 -11.35 8.29
C THR A 256 0.05 -12.26 7.47
N TRP A 257 0.59 -13.28 6.82
CA TRP A 257 -0.18 -14.25 6.02
C TRP A 257 -1.16 -15.06 6.88
N LYS A 258 -0.73 -15.44 8.08
CA LYS A 258 -1.61 -16.13 9.04
C LYS A 258 -2.81 -15.28 9.40
N VAL A 259 -2.60 -14.01 9.77
CA VAL A 259 -3.70 -13.09 10.12
C VAL A 259 -4.66 -12.88 8.94
N ILE A 260 -4.14 -12.69 7.73
CA ILE A 260 -4.97 -12.58 6.51
C ILE A 260 -5.81 -13.85 6.32
N HIS A 261 -5.23 -15.03 6.51
CA HIS A 261 -5.93 -16.30 6.36
C HIS A 261 -7.04 -16.45 7.43
N GLU A 262 -6.75 -16.13 8.68
CA GLU A 262 -7.72 -16.22 9.79
C GLU A 262 -8.92 -15.28 9.54
N ILE A 263 -8.68 -14.03 9.12
CA ILE A 263 -9.75 -13.08 8.78
C ILE A 263 -10.60 -13.60 7.62
N ALA A 264 -9.95 -14.15 6.57
CA ALA A 264 -10.65 -14.66 5.39
C ALA A 264 -11.54 -15.89 5.69
N HIS A 265 -11.21 -16.68 6.69
CA HIS A 265 -11.93 -17.91 7.06
C HIS A 265 -12.79 -17.76 8.32
N GLY A 266 -12.81 -16.58 8.93
CA GLY A 266 -13.60 -16.32 10.15
C GLY A 266 -13.08 -17.03 11.39
N ASP A 267 -11.82 -17.42 11.41
CA ASP A 267 -11.14 -17.95 12.59
C ASP A 267 -10.64 -16.79 13.46
N PRO A 268 -10.98 -16.74 14.76
CA PRO A 268 -10.60 -15.65 15.67
C PRO A 268 -9.12 -15.70 16.07
#